data_0fff86cf231f7762c94996549f614454
#
_entry.id   0fff86cf231f7762c94996549f614454
#
_cell.length_a   1.000
_cell.length_b   1.000
_cell.length_c   1.000
_cell.angle_alpha   90.00
_cell.angle_beta   90.00
_cell.angle_gamma   90.00
#
_symmetry.space_group_name_H-M   'P 1'
#
loop_
_entity.id
_entity.type
_entity.pdbx_description
1 polymer ?
#
loop_
_entity_poly.entity_id
_entity_poly.type
_entity_poly.pdbx_seq_one_letter_code
_entity_poly.pdbx_strand_id
1 'polypeptide(L)'
;LGDVYKRQLVTYVGKVNMDRNCPDYLREESAEESGIQTVEWIKDVLHKKYQNTMPILTPRFTPSCSDELMENLKKIQMYYQIPVQSHLSENPGEIAWVKELCPWSEFYGDAYDRFGLFGADCKTVMAHCVYSGKEERQRMKENGVFIAHCPESNMNLSSGVAPVRTFLEEGMHVGIGSDVAGGSTENLFKAMALAIQASKLRWRMQDDSLKPLTLEEVFYIATKGGGEFFGNVGSFEPGFELDAVVLDDTRIVHSQNLDVRARLERMIYLADEREVRAKYVRGREICLQ
;
A
#
# COMPACT_ATOMS: atom_id res chain seq x y z
N LEU A 1 17.37 12.73 -5.30
CA LEU A 1 15.92 12.67 -5.58
C LEU A 1 15.06 12.66 -4.31
N GLY A 2 15.53 12.10 -3.20
CA GLY A 2 14.71 11.97 -1.99
C GLY A 2 14.27 13.27 -1.31
N ASP A 3 15.01 14.33 -1.37
CA ASP A 3 14.73 15.53 -0.56
C ASP A 3 13.61 16.43 -1.09
N VAL A 4 13.41 16.49 -2.40
CA VAL A 4 12.37 17.33 -3.01
C VAL A 4 10.99 16.68 -2.83
N TYR A 5 10.89 15.38 -3.05
CA TYR A 5 9.63 14.64 -2.87
C TYR A 5 9.21 14.52 -1.40
N LYS A 6 10.14 14.35 -0.48
CA LYS A 6 9.87 14.27 0.97
C LYS A 6 9.29 15.56 1.56
N ARG A 7 9.31 16.68 0.86
CA ARG A 7 8.79 17.97 1.35
C ARG A 7 7.40 18.32 0.87
N GLN A 8 6.89 17.64 -0.16
CA GLN A 8 5.63 18.02 -0.82
C GLN A 8 4.46 17.16 -0.37
N LEU A 9 4.60 15.84 -0.36
CA LEU A 9 3.54 14.90 0.03
C LEU A 9 3.75 14.40 1.46
N VAL A 10 2.66 14.03 2.11
CA VAL A 10 2.73 13.28 3.38
C VAL A 10 3.11 11.85 3.06
N THR A 11 4.24 11.40 3.58
CA THR A 11 4.80 10.09 3.26
C THR A 11 5.24 9.33 4.50
N TYR A 12 5.07 8.02 4.48
CA TYR A 12 5.80 7.10 5.34
C TYR A 12 6.96 6.51 4.55
N VAL A 13 8.18 6.60 5.09
CA VAL A 13 9.39 6.12 4.44
C VAL A 13 10.17 5.25 5.41
N GLY A 14 10.45 4.01 5.01
CA GLY A 14 11.18 3.04 5.80
C GLY A 14 12.48 2.62 5.15
N LYS A 15 13.46 2.27 5.97
CA LYS A 15 14.61 1.49 5.55
C LYS A 15 14.14 0.05 5.35
N VAL A 16 14.40 -0.53 4.20
CA VAL A 16 14.07 -1.94 3.91
C VAL A 16 15.01 -2.85 4.68
N ASN A 17 14.46 -3.84 5.37
CA ASN A 17 15.19 -4.82 6.15
C ASN A 17 15.21 -6.18 5.44
N MET A 18 16.40 -6.75 5.25
CA MET A 18 16.59 -8.10 4.71
C MET A 18 18.01 -8.62 5.06
N ASP A 19 18.07 -9.69 5.83
CA ASP A 19 19.32 -10.32 6.29
C ASP A 19 19.51 -11.74 5.79
N ARG A 20 18.52 -12.31 5.08
CA ARG A 20 18.61 -13.65 4.47
C ARG A 20 17.85 -13.72 3.15
N ASN A 21 18.13 -14.78 2.36
CA ASN A 21 17.39 -15.13 1.14
C ASN A 21 17.18 -13.95 0.17
N CYS A 22 18.20 -13.15 0.00
CA CYS A 22 18.23 -12.03 -0.94
C CYS A 22 19.60 -11.97 -1.63
N PRO A 23 19.74 -11.25 -2.76
CA PRO A 23 21.04 -11.06 -3.40
C PRO A 23 22.09 -10.50 -2.43
N ASP A 24 23.35 -11.00 -2.53
CA ASP A 24 24.41 -10.62 -1.60
C ASP A 24 24.63 -9.10 -1.48
N TYR A 25 24.46 -8.37 -2.59
CA TYR A 25 24.62 -6.91 -2.63
C TYR A 25 23.46 -6.13 -1.96
N LEU A 26 22.37 -6.81 -1.58
CA LEU A 26 21.25 -6.25 -0.84
C LEU A 26 21.16 -6.79 0.58
N ARG A 27 21.88 -7.89 0.87
CA ARG A 27 21.82 -8.54 2.16
C ARG A 27 22.58 -7.73 3.21
N GLU A 28 21.93 -7.45 4.28
CA GLU A 28 22.54 -6.81 5.46
C GLU A 28 23.46 -7.83 6.17
N GLU A 29 24.52 -7.34 6.81
CA GLU A 29 25.55 -8.20 7.41
C GLU A 29 24.99 -9.07 8.54
N SER A 30 24.03 -8.51 9.31
CA SER A 30 23.38 -9.21 10.42
C SER A 30 22.03 -8.57 10.79
N ALA A 31 21.23 -9.31 11.56
CA ALA A 31 20.00 -8.80 12.16
C ALA A 31 20.27 -7.61 13.12
N GLU A 32 21.40 -7.61 13.80
CA GLU A 32 21.81 -6.51 14.70
C GLU A 32 22.11 -5.25 13.89
N GLU A 33 22.95 -5.34 12.86
CA GLU A 33 23.29 -4.22 11.99
C GLU A 33 22.06 -3.64 11.29
N SER A 34 21.15 -4.49 10.79
CA SER A 34 19.89 -4.07 10.22
C SER A 34 19.05 -3.27 11.23
N GLY A 35 19.00 -3.71 12.48
CA GLY A 35 18.32 -3.01 13.57
C GLY A 35 18.94 -1.65 13.87
N ILE A 36 20.29 -1.57 13.96
CA ILE A 36 21.02 -0.32 14.19
C ILE A 36 20.71 0.69 13.09
N GLN A 37 20.86 0.32 11.82
CA GLN A 37 20.59 1.18 10.68
C GLN A 37 19.13 1.63 10.61
N THR A 38 18.20 0.78 11.04
CA THR A 38 16.77 1.14 11.15
C THR A 38 16.57 2.24 12.20
N VAL A 39 17.20 2.11 13.37
CA VAL A 39 17.13 3.14 14.42
C VAL A 39 17.79 4.44 13.98
N GLU A 40 18.91 4.38 13.28
CA GLU A 40 19.57 5.56 12.69
C GLU A 40 18.66 6.28 11.71
N TRP A 41 18.02 5.53 10.80
CA TRP A 41 17.03 6.06 9.88
C TRP A 41 15.86 6.75 10.60
N ILE A 42 15.28 6.10 11.60
CA ILE A 42 14.18 6.67 12.40
C ILE A 42 14.61 7.99 13.04
N LYS A 43 15.77 8.00 13.70
CA LYS A 43 16.32 9.21 14.34
C LYS A 43 16.58 10.32 13.32
N ASP A 44 17.11 9.98 12.16
CA ASP A 44 17.39 10.91 11.08
C ASP A 44 16.10 11.59 10.59
N VAL A 45 15.04 10.81 10.34
CA VAL A 45 13.73 11.34 9.94
C VAL A 45 13.15 12.26 11.02
N LEU A 46 13.20 11.84 12.29
CA LEU A 46 12.65 12.61 13.40
C LEU A 46 13.45 13.89 13.68
N HIS A 47 14.80 13.83 13.65
CA HIS A 47 15.67 14.97 13.97
C HIS A 47 15.75 15.99 12.84
N LYS A 48 15.82 15.55 11.58
CA LYS A 48 15.84 16.45 10.42
C LYS A 48 14.52 17.17 10.19
N LYS A 49 13.49 16.80 10.96
CA LYS A 49 12.16 17.43 10.92
C LYS A 49 11.66 17.63 9.49
N TYR A 50 11.73 16.57 8.69
CA TYR A 50 11.09 16.56 7.38
C TYR A 50 9.60 16.81 7.59
N GLN A 51 9.11 17.93 7.12
CA GLN A 51 7.78 18.44 7.49
C GLN A 51 6.63 17.46 7.22
N ASN A 52 6.79 16.58 6.23
CA ASN A 52 5.75 15.67 5.77
C ASN A 52 6.22 14.20 5.69
N THR A 53 7.39 13.87 6.22
CA THR A 53 7.90 12.49 6.18
C THR A 53 7.89 11.89 7.58
N MET A 54 7.35 10.70 7.69
CA MET A 54 7.26 9.92 8.92
C MET A 54 7.98 8.59 8.73
N PRO A 55 8.65 8.05 9.76
CA PRO A 55 9.28 6.75 9.68
C PRO A 55 8.25 5.61 9.72
N ILE A 56 8.56 4.51 9.04
CA ILE A 56 7.80 3.27 9.07
C ILE A 56 8.78 2.09 9.06
N LEU A 57 8.51 1.02 9.80
CA LEU A 57 9.29 -0.20 9.71
C LEU A 57 8.97 -0.92 8.40
N THR A 58 10.01 -1.45 7.76
CA THR A 58 9.87 -2.07 6.45
C THR A 58 10.63 -3.41 6.38
N PRO A 59 10.25 -4.44 7.16
CA PRO A 59 10.66 -5.79 6.82
C PRO A 59 10.20 -6.07 5.40
N ARG A 60 11.12 -6.45 4.51
CA ARG A 60 10.75 -6.63 3.10
C ARG A 60 9.62 -7.65 2.96
N PHE A 61 9.83 -8.86 3.47
CA PHE A 61 8.84 -9.92 3.60
C PHE A 61 9.44 -11.06 4.45
N THR A 62 8.61 -11.93 5.00
CA THR A 62 9.07 -12.99 5.92
C THR A 62 10.24 -13.83 5.39
N PRO A 63 10.27 -14.27 4.12
CA PRO A 63 11.39 -15.08 3.63
C PRO A 63 12.76 -14.38 3.68
N SER A 64 12.81 -13.05 3.58
CA SER A 64 14.07 -12.30 3.59
C SER A 64 14.46 -11.74 4.96
N CYS A 65 13.65 -11.97 5.99
CA CYS A 65 13.92 -11.53 7.36
C CYS A 65 14.06 -12.73 8.29
N SER A 66 15.18 -12.82 9.01
CA SER A 66 15.35 -13.85 10.04
C SER A 66 14.43 -13.59 11.24
N ASP A 67 14.18 -14.62 12.05
CA ASP A 67 13.42 -14.48 13.31
C ASP A 67 14.11 -13.48 14.26
N GLU A 68 15.45 -13.47 14.27
CA GLU A 68 16.24 -12.52 15.05
C GLU A 68 15.99 -11.07 14.58
N LEU A 69 16.00 -10.83 13.27
CA LEU A 69 15.68 -9.53 12.70
C LEU A 69 14.25 -9.11 13.05
N MET A 70 13.28 -10.00 12.89
CA MET A 70 11.88 -9.72 13.22
C MET A 70 11.70 -9.38 14.71
N GLU A 71 12.40 -10.06 15.63
CA GLU A 71 12.39 -9.75 17.05
C GLU A 71 13.04 -8.38 17.36
N ASN A 72 14.10 -8.01 16.64
CA ASN A 72 14.71 -6.68 16.75
C ASN A 72 13.75 -5.59 16.26
N LEU A 73 13.06 -5.82 15.14
CA LEU A 73 12.07 -4.88 14.60
C LEU A 73 10.87 -4.71 15.55
N LYS A 74 10.41 -5.80 16.20
CA LYS A 74 9.41 -5.74 17.27
C LYS A 74 9.83 -4.79 18.39
N LYS A 75 11.06 -4.94 18.91
CA LYS A 75 11.57 -4.06 19.98
C LYS A 75 11.62 -2.60 19.55
N ILE A 76 12.03 -2.35 18.29
CA ILE A 76 12.07 -1.01 17.70
C ILE A 76 10.65 -0.46 17.57
N GLN A 77 9.70 -1.26 17.09
CA GLN A 77 8.29 -0.87 16.98
C GLN A 77 7.72 -0.48 18.34
N MET A 78 7.90 -1.32 19.35
CA MET A 78 7.41 -1.07 20.73
C MET A 78 8.00 0.21 21.33
N TYR A 79 9.27 0.52 21.05
CA TYR A 79 9.94 1.69 21.60
C TYR A 79 9.52 2.99 20.88
N TYR A 80 9.47 2.98 19.55
CA TYR A 80 9.19 4.18 18.74
C TYR A 80 7.71 4.36 18.40
N GLN A 81 6.88 3.33 18.60
CA GLN A 81 5.43 3.33 18.27
C GLN A 81 5.16 3.75 16.82
N ILE A 82 5.99 3.32 15.89
CA ILE A 82 5.86 3.62 14.46
C ILE A 82 5.11 2.51 13.72
N PRO A 83 4.43 2.83 12.60
CA PRO A 83 3.72 1.82 11.83
C PRO A 83 4.67 0.85 11.12
N VAL A 84 4.07 -0.20 10.53
CA VAL A 84 4.76 -1.27 9.79
C VAL A 84 4.21 -1.37 8.38
N GLN A 85 5.06 -1.63 7.39
CA GLN A 85 4.68 -2.02 6.04
C GLN A 85 5.45 -3.25 5.59
N SER A 86 4.80 -4.13 4.84
CA SER A 86 5.44 -5.31 4.25
C SER A 86 4.60 -5.88 3.10
N HIS A 87 5.01 -7.07 2.58
CA HIS A 87 4.29 -7.84 1.55
C HIS A 87 3.58 -9.03 2.20
N LEU A 88 2.43 -9.41 1.65
CA LEU A 88 1.63 -10.51 2.20
C LEU A 88 0.94 -11.30 1.09
N SER A 89 1.13 -12.63 1.12
CA SER A 89 0.37 -13.59 0.31
C SER A 89 0.26 -13.19 -1.16
N GLU A 90 1.38 -12.74 -1.75
CA GLU A 90 1.42 -12.22 -3.10
C GLU A 90 1.26 -13.34 -4.14
N ASN A 91 1.97 -14.45 -3.98
CA ASN A 91 1.92 -15.58 -4.91
C ASN A 91 2.05 -16.94 -4.20
N PRO A 92 1.61 -18.04 -4.85
CA PRO A 92 1.63 -19.37 -4.23
C PRO A 92 3.02 -19.87 -3.83
N GLY A 93 4.05 -19.53 -4.62
CA GLY A 93 5.44 -19.91 -4.32
C GLY A 93 5.95 -19.26 -3.04
N GLU A 94 5.65 -17.99 -2.86
CA GLU A 94 5.99 -17.25 -1.64
C GLU A 94 5.28 -17.83 -0.40
N ILE A 95 3.99 -18.14 -0.51
CA ILE A 95 3.22 -18.76 0.57
C ILE A 95 3.81 -20.11 0.97
N ALA A 96 4.15 -20.96 -0.02
CA ALA A 96 4.79 -22.24 0.23
C ALA A 96 6.15 -22.05 0.94
N TRP A 97 6.94 -21.09 0.50
CA TRP A 97 8.22 -20.75 1.10
C TRP A 97 8.10 -20.28 2.55
N VAL A 98 7.11 -19.42 2.83
CA VAL A 98 6.82 -19.00 4.23
C VAL A 98 6.41 -20.21 5.06
N LYS A 99 5.60 -21.12 4.53
CA LYS A 99 5.23 -22.36 5.24
C LYS A 99 6.40 -23.27 5.55
N GLU A 100 7.40 -23.33 4.67
CA GLU A 100 8.67 -24.06 4.92
C GLU A 100 9.49 -23.41 6.04
N LEU A 101 9.61 -22.08 6.03
CA LEU A 101 10.38 -21.32 7.02
C LEU A 101 9.66 -21.21 8.38
N CYS A 102 8.34 -21.16 8.37
CA CYS A 102 7.47 -21.00 9.53
C CYS A 102 6.44 -22.14 9.60
N PRO A 103 6.87 -23.42 9.80
CA PRO A 103 5.96 -24.58 9.76
C PRO A 103 4.86 -24.54 10.82
N TRP A 104 5.03 -23.73 11.85
CA TRP A 104 4.09 -23.49 12.93
C TRP A 104 2.96 -22.52 12.55
N SER A 105 3.09 -21.72 11.46
CA SER A 105 2.08 -20.75 11.05
C SER A 105 0.85 -21.46 10.44
N GLU A 106 -0.34 -20.97 10.73
CA GLU A 106 -1.57 -21.43 10.10
C GLU A 106 -1.75 -20.80 8.70
N PHE A 107 -1.40 -19.52 8.59
CA PHE A 107 -1.38 -18.74 7.35
C PHE A 107 -0.14 -17.83 7.33
N TYR A 108 0.12 -17.15 6.21
CA TYR A 108 1.33 -16.34 6.05
C TYR A 108 1.42 -15.22 7.09
N GLY A 109 0.32 -14.51 7.34
CA GLY A 109 0.29 -13.39 8.28
C GLY A 109 0.69 -13.74 9.72
N ASP A 110 0.56 -15.02 10.14
CA ASP A 110 1.04 -15.49 11.45
C ASP A 110 2.54 -15.24 11.63
N ALA A 111 3.32 -15.28 10.53
CA ALA A 111 4.74 -15.03 10.57
C ALA A 111 5.10 -13.58 10.97
N TYR A 112 4.18 -12.63 10.79
CA TYR A 112 4.30 -11.26 11.31
C TYR A 112 3.62 -11.11 12.67
N ASP A 113 2.44 -11.74 12.84
CA ASP A 113 1.62 -11.62 14.05
C ASP A 113 2.35 -12.11 15.30
N ARG A 114 3.10 -13.20 15.18
CA ARG A 114 3.99 -13.71 16.24
C ARG A 114 4.94 -12.65 16.80
N PHE A 115 5.40 -11.74 15.96
CA PHE A 115 6.30 -10.66 16.35
C PHE A 115 5.56 -9.34 16.68
N GLY A 116 4.21 -9.34 16.69
CA GLY A 116 3.42 -8.14 16.94
C GLY A 116 3.59 -7.08 15.84
N LEU A 117 3.86 -7.51 14.59
CA LEU A 117 4.06 -6.65 13.42
C LEU A 117 2.91 -6.79 12.40
N PHE A 118 1.72 -7.18 12.87
CA PHE A 118 0.54 -7.47 12.04
C PHE A 118 -0.72 -6.78 12.54
N GLY A 119 -0.64 -5.49 12.76
CA GLY A 119 -1.77 -4.72 13.31
C GLY A 119 -1.90 -4.83 14.81
N ALA A 120 -3.13 -4.78 15.35
CA ALA A 120 -3.46 -4.72 16.77
C ALA A 120 -2.82 -3.49 17.45
N ASP A 121 -1.67 -3.65 18.10
CA ASP A 121 -0.97 -2.58 18.81
C ASP A 121 -0.16 -1.66 17.90
N CYS A 122 0.05 -2.01 16.62
CA CYS A 122 0.76 -1.20 15.65
C CYS A 122 -0.01 -1.07 14.34
N LYS A 123 -0.09 0.15 13.81
CA LYS A 123 -0.68 0.39 12.51
C LYS A 123 0.14 -0.31 11.42
N THR A 124 -0.48 -1.18 10.65
CA THR A 124 0.22 -2.01 9.67
C THR A 124 -0.47 -1.95 8.31
N VAL A 125 0.32 -1.85 7.23
CA VAL A 125 -0.15 -2.00 5.85
C VAL A 125 0.59 -3.13 5.15
N MET A 126 -0.18 -4.02 4.53
CA MET A 126 0.32 -5.17 3.78
C MET A 126 0.01 -5.02 2.29
N ALA A 127 1.04 -5.12 1.46
CA ALA A 127 0.89 -5.05 0.02
C ALA A 127 0.39 -6.39 -0.56
N HIS A 128 -0.30 -6.30 -1.68
CA HIS A 128 -0.81 -7.38 -2.54
C HIS A 128 -1.99 -8.17 -1.98
N CYS A 129 -1.81 -9.01 -0.99
CA CYS A 129 -2.86 -9.87 -0.37
C CYS A 129 -3.66 -10.69 -1.40
N VAL A 130 -3.01 -11.13 -2.50
CA VAL A 130 -3.67 -11.79 -3.65
C VAL A 130 -4.31 -13.11 -3.24
N TYR A 131 -3.63 -13.86 -2.37
CA TYR A 131 -4.03 -15.19 -1.91
C TYR A 131 -4.38 -15.24 -0.43
N SER A 132 -4.67 -14.09 0.19
CA SER A 132 -5.11 -14.05 1.59
C SER A 132 -6.38 -14.86 1.79
N GLY A 133 -6.24 -16.01 2.47
CA GLY A 133 -7.33 -16.94 2.80
C GLY A 133 -8.29 -16.36 3.83
N LYS A 134 -9.34 -17.12 4.15
CA LYS A 134 -10.40 -16.65 5.07
C LYS A 134 -9.86 -16.36 6.48
N GLU A 135 -9.03 -17.26 7.00
CA GLU A 135 -8.45 -17.17 8.34
C GLU A 135 -7.49 -15.97 8.43
N GLU A 136 -6.66 -15.76 7.40
CA GLU A 136 -5.76 -14.60 7.31
C GLU A 136 -6.54 -13.30 7.24
N ARG A 137 -7.57 -13.20 6.39
CA ARG A 137 -8.42 -12.01 6.30
C ARG A 137 -9.15 -11.71 7.60
N GLN A 138 -9.63 -12.75 8.30
CA GLN A 138 -10.25 -12.59 9.61
C GLN A 138 -9.27 -11.98 10.62
N ARG A 139 -8.04 -12.48 10.68
CA ARG A 139 -7.00 -11.95 11.55
C ARG A 139 -6.61 -10.51 11.15
N MET A 140 -6.46 -10.23 9.85
CA MET A 140 -6.21 -8.87 9.36
C MET A 140 -7.30 -7.90 9.80
N LYS A 141 -8.56 -8.31 9.70
CA LYS A 141 -9.69 -7.49 10.12
C LYS A 141 -9.71 -7.24 11.63
N GLU A 142 -9.51 -8.28 12.43
CA GLU A 142 -9.44 -8.18 13.89
C GLU A 142 -8.34 -7.25 14.35
N ASN A 143 -7.19 -7.29 13.69
CA ASN A 143 -6.02 -6.49 13.98
C ASN A 143 -6.02 -5.11 13.32
N GLY A 144 -7.02 -4.78 12.48
CA GLY A 144 -7.08 -3.50 11.76
C GLY A 144 -5.96 -3.29 10.74
N VAL A 145 -5.52 -4.38 10.08
CA VAL A 145 -4.47 -4.34 9.04
C VAL A 145 -5.03 -3.68 7.78
N PHE A 146 -4.27 -2.74 7.23
CA PHE A 146 -4.55 -2.11 5.95
C PHE A 146 -4.00 -2.95 4.79
N ILE A 147 -4.68 -2.92 3.66
CA ILE A 147 -4.27 -3.58 2.42
C ILE A 147 -3.88 -2.52 1.40
N ALA A 148 -2.69 -2.63 0.82
CA ALA A 148 -2.29 -1.88 -0.37
C ALA A 148 -2.52 -2.75 -1.61
N HIS A 149 -3.60 -2.50 -2.33
CA HIS A 149 -3.91 -3.21 -3.58
C HIS A 149 -3.06 -2.66 -4.72
N CYS A 150 -2.21 -3.51 -5.31
CA CYS A 150 -1.26 -3.17 -6.37
C CYS A 150 -1.62 -3.89 -7.68
N PRO A 151 -2.66 -3.44 -8.42
CA PRO A 151 -3.22 -4.21 -9.53
C PRO A 151 -2.23 -4.41 -10.68
N GLU A 152 -1.45 -3.40 -11.03
CA GLU A 152 -0.49 -3.49 -12.13
C GLU A 152 0.66 -4.45 -11.80
N SER A 153 1.27 -4.29 -10.65
CA SER A 153 2.35 -5.17 -10.19
C SER A 153 1.91 -6.62 -10.11
N ASN A 154 0.74 -6.89 -9.52
CA ASN A 154 0.20 -8.24 -9.44
C ASN A 154 0.05 -8.92 -10.82
N MET A 155 -0.27 -8.15 -11.86
CA MET A 155 -0.34 -8.65 -13.23
C MET A 155 1.04 -8.79 -13.87
N ASN A 156 1.90 -7.80 -13.75
CA ASN A 156 3.25 -7.80 -14.32
C ASN A 156 4.12 -8.95 -13.79
N LEU A 157 4.01 -9.23 -12.50
CA LEU A 157 4.77 -10.28 -11.83
C LEU A 157 4.07 -11.64 -11.87
N SER A 158 2.91 -11.73 -12.55
CA SER A 158 2.10 -12.95 -12.61
C SER A 158 1.65 -13.45 -11.23
N SER A 159 1.52 -12.56 -10.26
CA SER A 159 1.07 -12.89 -8.92
C SER A 159 -0.42 -13.29 -8.91
N GLY A 160 -1.26 -12.65 -9.76
CA GLY A 160 -2.67 -12.98 -9.90
C GLY A 160 -3.59 -11.77 -9.70
N VAL A 161 -4.85 -12.03 -9.33
CA VAL A 161 -5.87 -10.99 -9.12
C VAL A 161 -6.37 -11.03 -7.68
N ALA A 162 -6.08 -10.00 -6.91
CA ALA A 162 -6.52 -9.89 -5.50
C ALA A 162 -8.06 -9.83 -5.38
N PRO A 163 -8.64 -10.45 -4.33
CA PRO A 163 -10.09 -10.50 -4.11
C PRO A 163 -10.63 -9.20 -3.46
N VAL A 164 -10.40 -8.04 -4.11
CA VAL A 164 -10.71 -6.72 -3.53
C VAL A 164 -12.19 -6.57 -3.21
N ARG A 165 -13.09 -7.16 -4.04
CA ARG A 165 -14.52 -7.21 -3.74
C ARG A 165 -14.77 -7.83 -2.35
N THR A 166 -14.17 -8.98 -2.08
CA THR A 166 -14.27 -9.65 -0.78
C THR A 166 -13.77 -8.78 0.35
N PHE A 167 -12.63 -8.10 0.17
CA PHE A 167 -12.09 -7.20 1.18
C PHE A 167 -13.06 -6.07 1.53
N LEU A 168 -13.68 -5.45 0.51
CA LEU A 168 -14.66 -4.39 0.72
C LEU A 168 -15.95 -4.90 1.38
N GLU A 169 -16.47 -6.06 0.98
CA GLU A 169 -17.67 -6.67 1.57
C GLU A 169 -17.44 -7.12 3.02
N GLU A 170 -16.24 -7.56 3.34
CA GLU A 170 -15.83 -7.87 4.71
C GLU A 170 -15.53 -6.61 5.55
N GLY A 171 -15.55 -5.41 4.97
CA GLY A 171 -15.30 -4.14 5.64
C GLY A 171 -13.85 -3.96 6.07
N MET A 172 -12.90 -4.47 5.27
CA MET A 172 -11.47 -4.31 5.51
C MET A 172 -10.97 -2.96 5.01
N HIS A 173 -9.87 -2.46 5.57
CA HIS A 173 -9.21 -1.24 5.12
C HIS A 173 -8.42 -1.48 3.85
N VAL A 174 -8.79 -0.84 2.75
CA VAL A 174 -8.13 -1.01 1.45
C VAL A 174 -7.73 0.34 0.88
N GLY A 175 -6.48 0.45 0.49
CA GLY A 175 -5.94 1.53 -0.35
C GLY A 175 -5.42 0.98 -1.68
N ILE A 176 -5.11 1.87 -2.63
CA ILE A 176 -4.53 1.49 -3.92
C ILE A 176 -3.06 1.92 -3.98
N GLY A 177 -2.22 1.08 -4.56
CA GLY A 177 -0.79 1.33 -4.75
C GLY A 177 -0.34 1.11 -6.19
N SER A 178 0.72 1.80 -6.58
CA SER A 178 1.38 1.64 -7.87
C SER A 178 2.43 0.52 -7.85
N ASP A 179 3.08 0.35 -6.71
CA ASP A 179 4.19 -0.60 -6.53
C ASP A 179 5.27 -0.49 -7.62
N VAL A 180 5.72 0.73 -7.92
CA VAL A 180 6.85 0.96 -8.85
C VAL A 180 8.16 0.45 -8.19
N ALA A 181 8.96 -0.47 -8.82
CA ALA A 181 8.93 -0.90 -10.22
C ALA A 181 8.34 -2.30 -10.49
N GLY A 182 7.54 -2.90 -9.61
CA GLY A 182 6.68 -4.03 -9.96
C GLY A 182 5.56 -3.56 -10.89
N GLY A 183 4.92 -2.42 -10.58
CA GLY A 183 4.11 -1.63 -11.52
C GLY A 183 4.97 -0.72 -12.41
N SER A 184 4.46 -0.30 -13.55
CA SER A 184 5.18 0.46 -14.58
C SER A 184 5.10 1.98 -14.42
N THR A 185 4.24 2.50 -13.54
CA THR A 185 3.96 3.94 -13.41
C THR A 185 3.46 4.31 -12.01
N GLU A 186 3.71 5.55 -11.62
CA GLU A 186 3.17 6.15 -10.40
C GLU A 186 1.75 6.73 -10.59
N ASN A 187 1.16 6.60 -11.78
CA ASN A 187 -0.15 7.15 -12.12
C ASN A 187 -1.28 6.35 -11.46
N LEU A 188 -1.88 6.89 -10.40
CA LEU A 188 -2.98 6.24 -9.69
C LEU A 188 -4.30 6.22 -10.49
N PHE A 189 -4.50 7.06 -11.51
CA PHE A 189 -5.63 6.90 -12.43
C PHE A 189 -5.52 5.57 -13.17
N LYS A 190 -4.33 5.25 -13.66
CA LYS A 190 -4.07 3.96 -14.29
C LYS A 190 -4.27 2.81 -13.32
N ALA A 191 -3.79 2.92 -12.09
CA ALA A 191 -4.01 1.89 -11.07
C ALA A 191 -5.51 1.66 -10.79
N MET A 192 -6.33 2.72 -10.69
CA MET A 192 -7.79 2.61 -10.56
C MET A 192 -8.43 1.89 -11.75
N ALA A 193 -8.07 2.26 -12.99
CA ALA A 193 -8.58 1.60 -14.20
C ALA A 193 -8.22 0.12 -14.22
N LEU A 194 -6.98 -0.22 -13.88
CA LEU A 194 -6.49 -1.60 -13.83
C LEU A 194 -7.17 -2.40 -12.70
N ALA A 195 -7.46 -1.80 -11.55
CA ALA A 195 -8.22 -2.45 -10.48
C ALA A 195 -9.63 -2.87 -10.95
N ILE A 196 -10.34 -1.98 -11.68
CA ILE A 196 -11.64 -2.31 -12.29
C ILE A 196 -11.49 -3.45 -13.29
N GLN A 197 -10.51 -3.37 -14.19
CA GLN A 197 -10.29 -4.36 -15.25
C GLN A 197 -9.92 -5.73 -14.65
N ALA A 198 -9.00 -5.77 -13.70
CA ALA A 198 -8.61 -6.99 -13.02
C ALA A 198 -9.80 -7.62 -12.26
N SER A 199 -10.63 -6.81 -11.59
CA SER A 199 -11.82 -7.32 -10.91
C SER A 199 -12.84 -7.93 -11.87
N LYS A 200 -13.00 -7.39 -13.09
CA LYS A 200 -13.84 -7.96 -14.16
C LYS A 200 -13.29 -9.31 -14.67
N LEU A 201 -11.96 -9.44 -14.77
CA LEU A 201 -11.33 -10.72 -15.12
C LEU A 201 -11.54 -11.76 -14.03
N ARG A 202 -11.35 -11.38 -12.76
CA ARG A 202 -11.62 -12.27 -11.62
C ARG A 202 -13.07 -12.74 -11.61
N TRP A 203 -14.02 -11.83 -11.73
CA TRP A 203 -15.45 -12.14 -11.82
C TRP A 203 -15.76 -13.12 -12.95
N ARG A 204 -15.19 -12.90 -14.13
CA ARG A 204 -15.50 -13.73 -15.29
C ARG A 204 -14.82 -15.08 -15.29
N MET A 205 -13.63 -15.19 -14.72
CA MET A 205 -12.76 -16.36 -14.90
C MET A 205 -12.59 -17.19 -13.62
N GLN A 206 -12.81 -16.61 -12.45
CA GLN A 206 -12.54 -17.28 -11.17
C GLN A 206 -13.78 -17.41 -10.31
N ASP A 207 -14.57 -16.35 -10.13
CA ASP A 207 -15.71 -16.34 -9.22
C ASP A 207 -16.76 -15.32 -9.68
N ASP A 208 -17.83 -15.80 -10.30
CA ASP A 208 -18.91 -14.99 -10.86
C ASP A 208 -19.92 -14.49 -9.79
N SER A 209 -19.80 -14.94 -8.55
CA SER A 209 -20.54 -14.40 -7.41
C SER A 209 -20.01 -13.04 -6.95
N LEU A 210 -18.73 -12.74 -7.19
CA LEU A 210 -18.06 -11.51 -6.78
C LEU A 210 -18.18 -10.44 -7.85
N LYS A 211 -19.14 -9.52 -7.72
CA LYS A 211 -19.32 -8.41 -8.67
C LYS A 211 -18.04 -7.61 -8.91
N PRO A 212 -17.78 -7.16 -10.15
CA PRO A 212 -16.65 -6.28 -10.43
C PRO A 212 -16.70 -4.99 -9.61
N LEU A 213 -15.54 -4.39 -9.39
CA LEU A 213 -15.44 -3.08 -8.73
C LEU A 213 -16.09 -2.00 -9.59
N THR A 214 -16.79 -1.09 -8.93
CA THR A 214 -17.38 0.10 -9.56
C THR A 214 -16.39 1.27 -9.59
N LEU A 215 -16.75 2.31 -10.33
CA LEU A 215 -16.01 3.58 -10.34
C LEU A 215 -15.88 4.18 -8.95
N GLU A 216 -16.99 4.23 -8.22
CA GLU A 216 -17.07 4.82 -6.89
C GLU A 216 -16.19 4.07 -5.88
N GLU A 217 -16.16 2.76 -5.95
CA GLU A 217 -15.34 1.93 -5.07
C GLU A 217 -13.84 2.12 -5.31
N VAL A 218 -13.40 2.14 -6.56
CA VAL A 218 -11.98 2.36 -6.84
C VAL A 218 -11.55 3.79 -6.53
N PHE A 219 -12.45 4.76 -6.71
CA PHE A 219 -12.20 6.14 -6.30
C PHE A 219 -12.12 6.26 -4.77
N TYR A 220 -13.00 5.56 -4.03
CA TYR A 220 -12.94 5.50 -2.59
C TYR A 220 -11.62 4.93 -2.08
N ILE A 221 -11.18 3.76 -2.58
CA ILE A 221 -9.92 3.15 -2.14
C ILE A 221 -8.68 3.98 -2.53
N ALA A 222 -8.77 4.78 -3.60
CA ALA A 222 -7.69 5.68 -4.03
C ALA A 222 -7.67 7.01 -3.25
N THR A 223 -8.70 7.32 -2.50
CA THR A 223 -8.85 8.58 -1.75
C THR A 223 -9.07 8.31 -0.26
N LYS A 224 -10.32 8.30 0.20
CA LYS A 224 -10.69 8.16 1.61
C LYS A 224 -10.22 6.83 2.21
N GLY A 225 -10.39 5.70 1.49
CA GLY A 225 -9.99 4.38 1.99
C GLY A 225 -8.49 4.26 2.25
N GLY A 226 -7.66 4.66 1.28
CA GLY A 226 -6.20 4.73 1.47
C GLY A 226 -5.79 5.82 2.46
N GLY A 227 -6.53 6.95 2.48
CA GLY A 227 -6.31 8.07 3.38
C GLY A 227 -6.41 7.72 4.86
N GLU A 228 -7.28 6.78 5.24
CA GLU A 228 -7.47 6.33 6.63
C GLU A 228 -6.17 5.87 7.30
N PHE A 229 -5.20 5.38 6.53
CA PHE A 229 -3.87 5.05 7.05
C PHE A 229 -3.14 6.29 7.57
N PHE A 230 -3.38 7.45 6.98
CA PHE A 230 -2.74 8.72 7.34
C PHE A 230 -3.57 9.54 8.33
N GLY A 231 -4.82 9.17 8.57
CA GLY A 231 -5.75 9.86 9.45
C GLY A 231 -6.99 10.39 8.69
N ASN A 232 -7.43 11.59 9.03
CA ASN A 232 -8.59 12.19 8.38
C ASN A 232 -8.17 12.92 7.10
N VAL A 233 -7.84 12.16 6.04
CA VAL A 233 -7.47 12.69 4.71
C VAL A 233 -8.24 11.95 3.61
N GLY A 234 -8.23 12.48 2.39
CA GLY A 234 -8.89 11.88 1.23
C GLY A 234 -10.39 12.12 1.14
N SER A 235 -10.93 13.07 1.89
CA SER A 235 -12.32 13.52 1.83
C SER A 235 -12.42 15.03 2.02
N PHE A 236 -13.53 15.63 1.54
CA PHE A 236 -13.88 17.04 1.78
C PHE A 236 -14.89 17.20 2.94
N GLU A 237 -15.09 16.17 3.74
CA GLU A 237 -15.96 16.24 4.92
C GLU A 237 -15.36 17.17 6.00
N PRO A 238 -16.20 17.85 6.80
CA PRO A 238 -15.72 18.66 7.92
C PRO A 238 -14.84 17.83 8.88
N GLY A 239 -13.66 18.35 9.23
CA GLY A 239 -12.69 17.68 10.10
C GLY A 239 -11.59 16.89 9.35
N PHE A 240 -11.68 16.83 8.01
CA PHE A 240 -10.60 16.27 7.19
C PHE A 240 -9.57 17.35 6.82
N GLU A 241 -8.31 16.95 6.72
CA GLU A 241 -7.25 17.78 6.14
C GLU A 241 -7.53 17.98 4.64
N LEU A 242 -7.28 19.19 4.14
CA LEU A 242 -7.48 19.48 2.72
C LEU A 242 -6.28 18.96 1.91
N ASP A 243 -6.37 17.72 1.49
CA ASP A 243 -5.53 17.13 0.45
C ASP A 243 -6.36 17.01 -0.83
N ALA A 244 -5.96 17.73 -1.88
CA ALA A 244 -6.77 17.83 -3.08
C ALA A 244 -5.93 17.88 -4.35
N VAL A 245 -6.49 17.35 -5.44
CA VAL A 245 -5.95 17.48 -6.80
C VAL A 245 -7.00 18.20 -7.66
N VAL A 246 -6.60 19.26 -8.33
CA VAL A 246 -7.42 19.96 -9.32
C VAL A 246 -7.09 19.38 -10.69
N LEU A 247 -8.12 18.89 -11.37
CA LEU A 247 -7.99 18.24 -12.68
C LEU A 247 -8.61 19.13 -13.77
N ASP A 248 -7.98 19.20 -14.92
CA ASP A 248 -8.44 19.87 -16.12
C ASP A 248 -8.66 18.85 -17.24
N ASP A 249 -9.91 18.58 -17.58
CA ASP A 249 -10.28 17.59 -18.60
C ASP A 249 -10.48 18.18 -20.02
N THR A 250 -10.10 19.42 -20.24
CA THR A 250 -10.28 20.12 -21.55
C THR A 250 -9.57 19.42 -22.70
N ARG A 251 -8.49 18.68 -22.42
CA ARG A 251 -7.74 17.88 -23.39
C ARG A 251 -8.42 16.54 -23.74
N ILE A 252 -9.30 16.06 -22.85
CA ILE A 252 -10.02 14.79 -23.04
C ILE A 252 -11.32 15.09 -23.80
N VAL A 253 -11.17 15.42 -25.10
CA VAL A 253 -12.26 15.89 -25.95
C VAL A 253 -13.34 14.81 -26.12
N HIS A 254 -14.61 15.24 -26.11
CA HIS A 254 -15.78 14.41 -26.38
C HIS A 254 -16.92 15.25 -26.97
N SER A 255 -17.87 14.59 -27.62
CA SER A 255 -19.00 15.25 -28.31
C SER A 255 -20.27 15.35 -27.46
N GLN A 256 -20.28 14.82 -26.25
CA GLN A 256 -21.48 14.75 -25.38
C GLN A 256 -21.35 15.71 -24.20
N ASN A 257 -22.49 16.18 -23.68
CA ASN A 257 -22.54 16.83 -22.37
C ASN A 257 -22.49 15.75 -21.28
N LEU A 258 -21.36 15.69 -20.56
CA LEU A 258 -21.14 14.71 -19.51
C LEU A 258 -21.41 15.34 -18.14
N ASP A 259 -22.04 14.57 -17.26
CA ASP A 259 -22.11 14.88 -15.83
C ASP A 259 -20.76 14.67 -15.14
N VAL A 260 -20.66 15.07 -13.89
CA VAL A 260 -19.39 14.96 -13.12
C VAL A 260 -18.91 13.51 -12.99
N ARG A 261 -19.85 12.56 -12.83
CA ARG A 261 -19.53 11.14 -12.72
C ARG A 261 -18.89 10.59 -14.00
N ALA A 262 -19.49 10.88 -15.14
CA ALA A 262 -18.98 10.46 -16.43
C ALA A 262 -17.64 11.14 -16.80
N ARG A 263 -17.45 12.41 -16.39
CA ARG A 263 -16.17 13.11 -16.51
C ARG A 263 -15.10 12.44 -15.66
N LEU A 264 -15.39 12.09 -14.40
CA LEU A 264 -14.48 11.38 -13.52
C LEU A 264 -14.11 10.00 -14.08
N GLU A 265 -15.08 9.24 -14.62
CA GLU A 265 -14.83 7.96 -15.28
C GLU A 265 -13.84 8.11 -16.44
N ARG A 266 -14.02 9.11 -17.27
CA ARG A 266 -13.08 9.40 -18.36
C ARG A 266 -11.69 9.77 -17.84
N MET A 267 -11.61 10.58 -16.79
CA MET A 267 -10.33 10.92 -16.15
C MET A 267 -9.61 9.67 -15.64
N ILE A 268 -10.31 8.73 -14.99
CA ILE A 268 -9.71 7.48 -14.50
C ILE A 268 -9.10 6.65 -15.65
N TYR A 269 -9.76 6.61 -16.81
CA TYR A 269 -9.27 5.79 -17.93
C TYR A 269 -8.27 6.51 -18.85
N LEU A 270 -8.27 7.82 -18.90
CA LEU A 270 -7.59 8.59 -19.97
C LEU A 270 -6.60 9.63 -19.44
N ALA A 271 -6.68 10.04 -18.14
CA ALA A 271 -5.84 11.10 -17.63
C ALA A 271 -4.42 10.61 -17.28
N ASP A 272 -3.50 11.53 -17.41
CA ASP A 272 -2.14 11.42 -16.91
C ASP A 272 -1.71 12.69 -16.13
N GLU A 273 -0.44 12.93 -15.97
CA GLU A 273 0.08 14.11 -15.26
C GLU A 273 -0.32 15.44 -15.92
N ARG A 274 -0.62 15.45 -17.21
CA ARG A 274 -0.96 16.65 -18.00
C ARG A 274 -2.34 17.22 -17.65
N GLU A 275 -3.22 16.41 -17.10
CA GLU A 275 -4.53 16.84 -16.62
C GLU A 275 -4.49 17.35 -15.17
N VAL A 276 -3.36 17.23 -14.47
CA VAL A 276 -3.19 17.77 -13.11
C VAL A 276 -2.88 19.25 -13.17
N ARG A 277 -3.82 20.10 -12.77
CA ARG A 277 -3.68 21.56 -12.80
C ARG A 277 -3.06 22.14 -11.52
N ALA A 278 -3.43 21.59 -10.36
CA ALA A 278 -2.89 21.98 -9.07
C ALA A 278 -3.01 20.82 -8.07
N LYS A 279 -2.14 20.81 -7.07
CA LYS A 279 -2.21 19.89 -5.93
C LYS A 279 -2.12 20.68 -4.63
N TYR A 280 -2.89 20.25 -3.65
CA TYR A 280 -2.89 20.80 -2.30
C TYR A 280 -2.57 19.70 -1.30
N VAL A 281 -1.71 19.99 -0.34
CA VAL A 281 -1.37 19.11 0.78
C VAL A 281 -1.54 19.92 2.06
N ARG A 282 -2.39 19.46 2.95
CA ARG A 282 -2.75 20.18 4.19
C ARG A 282 -3.15 21.64 3.93
N GLY A 283 -3.94 21.85 2.89
CA GLY A 283 -4.42 23.18 2.48
C GLY A 283 -3.38 24.08 1.81
N ARG A 284 -2.16 23.61 1.57
CA ARG A 284 -1.11 24.38 0.88
C ARG A 284 -0.93 23.87 -0.53
N GLU A 285 -0.92 24.78 -1.50
CA GLU A 285 -0.57 24.44 -2.87
C GLU A 285 0.88 24.01 -2.96
N ILE A 286 1.13 22.90 -3.66
CA ILE A 286 2.48 22.38 -3.92
C ILE A 286 2.85 22.63 -5.37
N CYS A 287 4.13 22.95 -5.62
CA CYS A 287 4.61 23.16 -6.98
C CYS A 287 4.51 21.87 -7.81
N LEU A 288 3.87 21.97 -8.97
CA LEU A 288 3.96 20.97 -10.03
C LEU A 288 5.25 21.26 -10.82
N GLN A 289 6.18 20.33 -10.83
CA GLN A 289 7.40 20.44 -11.64
C GLN A 289 7.18 19.89 -13.05
#